data_9c5739f133a29d1deedd680cf9130019
#
_entry.id   9c5739f133a29d1deedd680cf9130019
#
_cell.length_a   1.000
_cell.length_b   1.000
_cell.length_c   1.000
_cell.angle_alpha   90.00
_cell.angle_beta   90.00
_cell.angle_gamma   90.00
#
_symmetry.space_group_name_H-M   'P 1'
#
loop_
_entity.id
_entity.type
_entity.pdbx_description
1 polymer ?
#
loop_
_entity_poly.entity_id
_entity_poly.type
_entity_poly.pdbx_seq_one_letter_code
_entity_poly.pdbx_strand_id
1 'polypeptide(L)'
;MVSCYSYRNLQRIFFSLFKETIGAYQTRLKVENGYKKIVYSNAKISDIALEIGFSDVQSFSKTFKKHFNCSPSQARNQKELLLNDKEIQNSIPSITAPEILYIPEKTVYYLSCKTSYINPEIEQLWKTILKNDFSEVSTQFYGLIADDVVITEKSKCTYDACLETNSILTNLPSKSIFGGNYAKFIHQGSYQDLENTYQQIFGSWILESKQECSHTPVIEQYLKNESNCTHENEYLTALFIPLL
;
A
#
# COMPACT_ATOMS: atom_id res chain seq x y z
N MET A 1 -24.08 -4.47 -14.73
CA MET A 1 -25.23 -3.99 -13.93
C MET A 1 -25.23 -2.48 -14.01
N VAL A 2 -26.26 -1.84 -14.58
CA VAL A 2 -26.37 -0.37 -14.66
C VAL A 2 -26.88 0.12 -13.32
N SER A 3 -26.17 1.04 -12.67
CA SER A 3 -26.57 1.64 -11.39
C SER A 3 -27.88 2.41 -11.58
N CYS A 4 -28.93 2.06 -10.83
CA CYS A 4 -30.22 2.75 -10.83
C CYS A 4 -30.19 4.10 -10.07
N TYR A 5 -29.03 4.56 -9.62
CA TYR A 5 -28.88 5.82 -8.89
C TYR A 5 -28.66 6.99 -9.84
N SER A 6 -29.33 8.11 -9.58
CA SER A 6 -28.97 9.36 -10.26
C SER A 6 -27.56 9.81 -9.90
N TYR A 7 -26.87 10.51 -10.79
CA TYR A 7 -25.51 11.05 -10.56
C TYR A 7 -25.42 11.83 -9.24
N ARG A 8 -26.44 12.61 -8.90
CA ARG A 8 -26.51 13.37 -7.65
C ARG A 8 -26.56 12.46 -6.41
N ASN A 9 -27.29 11.35 -6.48
CA ASN A 9 -27.35 10.40 -5.37
C ASN A 9 -26.02 9.64 -5.23
N LEU A 10 -25.39 9.26 -6.34
CA LEU A 10 -24.06 8.67 -6.34
C LEU A 10 -23.04 9.60 -5.64
N GLN A 11 -23.02 10.88 -5.99
CA GLN A 11 -22.15 11.86 -5.35
C GLN A 11 -22.38 11.97 -3.82
N ARG A 12 -23.65 11.96 -3.38
CA ARG A 12 -24.00 12.01 -1.96
C ARG A 12 -23.55 10.76 -1.22
N ILE A 13 -23.80 9.58 -1.79
CA ILE A 13 -23.35 8.30 -1.23
C ILE A 13 -21.83 8.28 -1.14
N PHE A 14 -21.15 8.67 -2.22
CA PHE A 14 -19.70 8.73 -2.25
C PHE A 14 -19.16 9.68 -1.17
N PHE A 15 -19.70 10.89 -1.07
CA PHE A 15 -19.29 11.84 -0.04
C PHE A 15 -19.57 11.35 1.38
N SER A 16 -20.67 10.64 1.60
CA SER A 16 -20.97 10.08 2.93
C SER A 16 -19.98 9.01 3.36
N LEU A 17 -19.45 8.23 2.40
CA LEU A 17 -18.49 7.16 2.63
C LEU A 17 -17.04 7.67 2.74
N PHE A 18 -16.64 8.53 1.80
CA PHE A 18 -15.24 8.95 1.64
C PHE A 18 -14.92 10.33 2.22
N LYS A 19 -15.95 11.10 2.63
CA LYS A 19 -15.84 12.48 3.16
C LYS A 19 -15.19 13.48 2.18
N GLU A 20 -15.10 13.11 0.92
CA GLU A 20 -14.60 13.94 -0.18
C GLU A 20 -15.43 13.71 -1.45
N THR A 21 -15.39 14.66 -2.38
CA THR A 21 -16.09 14.49 -3.66
C THR A 21 -15.33 13.51 -4.56
N ILE A 22 -16.02 12.89 -5.53
CA ILE A 22 -15.41 11.97 -6.51
C ILE A 22 -14.21 12.65 -7.21
N GLY A 23 -14.37 13.92 -7.63
CA GLY A 23 -13.30 14.65 -8.32
C GLY A 23 -12.10 14.95 -7.39
N ALA A 24 -12.35 15.30 -6.11
CA ALA A 24 -11.29 15.50 -5.13
C ALA A 24 -10.54 14.19 -4.84
N TYR A 25 -11.28 13.10 -4.67
CA TYR A 25 -10.73 11.76 -4.50
C TYR A 25 -9.81 11.35 -5.66
N GLN A 26 -10.30 11.47 -6.91
CA GLN A 26 -9.51 11.15 -8.10
C GLN A 26 -8.26 12.02 -8.21
N THR A 27 -8.38 13.33 -7.93
CA THR A 27 -7.25 14.27 -7.98
C THR A 27 -6.21 13.92 -6.93
N ARG A 28 -6.64 13.59 -5.72
CA ARG A 28 -5.77 13.15 -4.63
C ARG A 28 -4.98 11.91 -5.03
N LEU A 29 -5.65 10.85 -5.49
CA LEU A 29 -4.99 9.61 -5.92
C LEU A 29 -3.96 9.86 -7.04
N LYS A 30 -4.29 10.74 -8.00
CA LYS A 30 -3.35 11.10 -9.07
C LYS A 30 -2.09 11.77 -8.52
N VAL A 31 -2.21 12.76 -7.65
CA VAL A 31 -1.03 13.47 -7.13
C VAL A 31 -0.23 12.64 -6.13
N GLU A 32 -0.87 11.76 -5.35
CA GLU A 32 -0.20 10.80 -4.47
C GLU A 32 0.59 9.78 -5.29
N ASN A 33 0.02 9.24 -6.38
CA ASN A 33 0.74 8.38 -7.32
C ASN A 33 1.90 9.13 -8.00
N GLY A 34 1.66 10.40 -8.37
CA GLY A 34 2.72 11.27 -8.90
C GLY A 34 3.87 11.47 -7.92
N TYR A 35 3.58 11.62 -6.63
CA TYR A 35 4.62 11.70 -5.59
C TYR A 35 5.44 10.42 -5.51
N LYS A 36 4.78 9.26 -5.44
CA LYS A 36 5.46 7.95 -5.46
C LYS A 36 6.41 7.83 -6.65
N LYS A 37 5.93 8.13 -7.87
CA LYS A 37 6.75 8.08 -9.08
C LYS A 37 7.92 9.08 -9.06
N ILE A 38 7.74 10.28 -8.51
CA ILE A 38 8.82 11.27 -8.37
C ILE A 38 9.91 10.77 -7.43
N VAL A 39 9.53 10.14 -6.32
CA VAL A 39 10.47 9.65 -5.30
C VAL A 39 11.11 8.33 -5.74
N TYR A 40 10.34 7.40 -6.29
CA TYR A 40 10.80 6.03 -6.54
C TYR A 40 11.18 5.73 -7.99
N SER A 41 11.17 6.73 -8.89
CA SER A 41 11.68 6.60 -10.25
C SER A 41 12.53 7.79 -10.69
N ASN A 42 13.24 7.64 -11.82
CA ASN A 42 14.00 8.71 -12.46
C ASN A 42 13.27 9.31 -13.67
N ALA A 43 11.99 8.95 -13.88
CA ALA A 43 11.18 9.45 -14.98
C ALA A 43 11.06 10.98 -14.95
N LYS A 44 10.97 11.63 -16.11
CA LYS A 44 10.80 13.08 -16.17
C LYS A 44 9.46 13.49 -15.57
N ILE A 45 9.43 14.61 -14.84
CA ILE A 45 8.21 15.12 -14.19
C ILE A 45 7.10 15.37 -15.23
N SER A 46 7.45 15.77 -16.46
CA SER A 46 6.50 15.92 -17.56
C SER A 46 5.83 14.60 -17.93
N ASP A 47 6.60 13.53 -17.99
CA ASP A 47 6.11 12.22 -18.41
C ASP A 47 5.25 11.62 -17.30
N ILE A 48 5.67 11.76 -16.03
CA ILE A 48 4.86 11.40 -14.86
C ILE A 48 3.51 12.12 -14.89
N ALA A 49 3.49 13.44 -15.14
CA ALA A 49 2.26 14.22 -15.17
C ALA A 49 1.25 13.68 -16.19
N LEU A 50 1.73 13.37 -17.40
CA LEU A 50 0.89 12.81 -18.48
C LEU A 50 0.41 11.41 -18.15
N GLU A 51 1.29 10.55 -17.64
CA GLU A 51 0.99 9.16 -17.28
C GLU A 51 -0.09 9.05 -16.22
N ILE A 52 -0.04 9.92 -15.19
CA ILE A 52 -1.06 9.94 -14.12
C ILE A 52 -2.35 10.68 -14.54
N GLY A 53 -2.42 11.13 -15.78
CA GLY A 53 -3.62 11.68 -16.42
C GLY A 53 -3.88 13.17 -16.14
N PHE A 54 -2.81 13.98 -16.06
CA PHE A 54 -2.90 15.43 -16.18
C PHE A 54 -2.70 15.84 -17.64
N SER A 55 -3.34 16.94 -18.07
CA SER A 55 -3.23 17.47 -19.42
C SER A 55 -1.85 18.07 -19.71
N ASP A 56 -1.19 18.57 -18.66
CA ASP A 56 0.12 19.23 -18.75
C ASP A 56 0.84 19.25 -17.38
N VAL A 57 2.15 19.49 -17.43
CA VAL A 57 3.02 19.53 -16.25
C VAL A 57 2.71 20.71 -15.32
N GLN A 58 2.16 21.82 -15.83
CA GLN A 58 1.88 23.02 -15.03
C GLN A 58 0.67 22.76 -14.14
N SER A 59 -0.40 22.18 -14.69
CA SER A 59 -1.61 21.76 -13.96
C SER A 59 -1.27 20.73 -12.87
N PHE A 60 -0.41 19.76 -13.20
CA PHE A 60 0.12 18.80 -12.22
C PHE A 60 0.89 19.52 -11.12
N SER A 61 1.89 20.33 -11.46
CA SER A 61 2.75 21.01 -10.48
C SER A 61 1.98 21.92 -9.54
N LYS A 62 0.97 22.62 -10.05
CA LYS A 62 0.07 23.48 -9.25
C LYS A 62 -0.73 22.66 -8.25
N THR A 63 -1.32 21.55 -8.72
CA THR A 63 -2.14 20.66 -7.89
C THR A 63 -1.28 19.94 -6.86
N PHE A 64 -0.11 19.44 -7.27
CA PHE A 64 0.88 18.81 -6.40
C PHE A 64 1.32 19.75 -5.27
N LYS A 65 1.73 21.00 -5.62
CA LYS A 65 2.13 22.00 -4.63
C LYS A 65 1.02 22.35 -3.65
N LYS A 66 -0.24 22.41 -4.14
CA LYS A 66 -1.40 22.63 -3.27
C LYS A 66 -1.59 21.49 -2.27
N HIS A 67 -1.29 20.26 -2.66
CA HIS A 67 -1.50 19.06 -1.84
C HIS A 67 -0.36 18.81 -0.85
N PHE A 68 0.89 18.93 -1.31
CA PHE A 68 2.10 18.57 -0.54
C PHE A 68 2.89 19.78 -0.01
N ASN A 69 2.47 21.01 -0.26
CA ASN A 69 3.18 22.24 0.09
C ASN A 69 4.60 22.40 -0.49
N CYS A 70 5.00 21.52 -1.41
CA CYS A 70 6.26 21.59 -2.15
C CYS A 70 6.03 21.34 -3.65
N SER A 71 6.98 21.77 -4.51
CA SER A 71 6.90 21.44 -5.93
C SER A 71 7.40 20.02 -6.22
N PRO A 72 7.00 19.41 -7.38
CA PRO A 72 7.52 18.12 -7.80
C PRO A 72 9.06 18.06 -7.84
N SER A 73 9.71 19.13 -8.30
CA SER A 73 11.16 19.22 -8.34
C SER A 73 11.77 19.27 -6.94
N GLN A 74 11.14 20.00 -6.00
CA GLN A 74 11.58 20.02 -4.60
C GLN A 74 11.45 18.63 -3.95
N ALA A 75 10.36 17.90 -4.19
CA ALA A 75 10.20 16.55 -3.69
C ALA A 75 11.30 15.61 -4.21
N ARG A 76 11.68 15.73 -5.50
CA ARG A 76 12.79 14.98 -6.08
C ARG A 76 14.13 15.33 -5.46
N ASN A 77 14.41 16.62 -5.29
CA ASN A 77 15.67 17.08 -4.69
C ASN A 77 15.78 16.63 -3.23
N GLN A 78 14.69 16.55 -2.48
CA GLN A 78 14.70 15.99 -1.11
C GLN A 78 15.14 14.54 -1.10
N LYS A 79 14.67 13.71 -2.06
CA LYS A 79 15.19 12.35 -2.24
C LYS A 79 16.69 12.33 -2.47
N GLU A 80 17.19 13.16 -3.39
CA GLU A 80 18.63 13.23 -3.72
C GLU A 80 19.46 13.68 -2.51
N LEU A 81 18.95 14.60 -1.69
CA LEU A 81 19.59 15.02 -0.44
C LEU A 81 19.67 13.86 0.55
N LEU A 82 18.59 13.11 0.74
CA LEU A 82 18.55 11.93 1.61
C LEU A 82 19.52 10.84 1.13
N LEU A 83 19.60 10.61 -0.19
CA LEU A 83 20.53 9.65 -0.78
C LEU A 83 22.01 10.04 -0.65
N ASN A 84 22.31 11.35 -0.57
CA ASN A 84 23.67 11.85 -0.46
C ASN A 84 24.09 12.12 1.00
N ASP A 85 23.16 12.06 1.95
CA ASP A 85 23.41 12.24 3.37
C ASP A 85 23.90 10.93 4.01
N LYS A 86 25.19 10.83 4.18
CA LYS A 86 25.84 9.64 4.76
C LYS A 86 25.44 9.38 6.22
N GLU A 87 25.08 10.42 6.97
CA GLU A 87 24.66 10.26 8.38
C GLU A 87 23.26 9.61 8.42
N ILE A 88 22.35 10.05 7.55
CA ILE A 88 21.02 9.45 7.41
C ILE A 88 21.12 8.01 6.89
N GLN A 89 21.91 7.77 5.85
CA GLN A 89 22.11 6.42 5.30
C GLN A 89 22.69 5.45 6.34
N ASN A 90 23.66 5.89 7.13
CA ASN A 90 24.26 5.07 8.18
C ASN A 90 23.31 4.84 9.39
N SER A 91 22.29 5.66 9.54
CA SER A 91 21.28 5.52 10.62
C SER A 91 20.19 4.50 10.29
N ILE A 92 19.97 4.18 9.02
CA ILE A 92 18.99 3.18 8.58
C ILE A 92 19.71 1.82 8.48
N PRO A 93 19.35 0.83 9.32
CA PRO A 93 19.96 -0.50 9.22
C PRO A 93 19.75 -1.10 7.82
N SER A 94 20.78 -1.74 7.28
CA SER A 94 20.66 -2.45 6.01
C SER A 94 19.68 -3.62 6.15
N ILE A 95 18.85 -3.82 5.14
CA ILE A 95 17.96 -4.97 5.05
C ILE A 95 18.58 -6.04 4.14
N THR A 96 18.31 -7.31 4.44
CA THR A 96 18.71 -8.42 3.58
C THR A 96 18.12 -8.24 2.18
N ALA A 97 18.92 -8.52 1.14
CA ALA A 97 18.46 -8.44 -0.24
C ALA A 97 17.19 -9.27 -0.46
N PRO A 98 16.17 -8.74 -1.14
CA PRO A 98 14.93 -9.45 -1.37
C PRO A 98 15.07 -10.56 -2.40
N GLU A 99 14.17 -11.50 -2.33
CA GLU A 99 13.88 -12.42 -3.43
C GLU A 99 12.99 -11.70 -4.45
N ILE A 100 13.41 -11.64 -5.72
CA ILE A 100 12.56 -11.11 -6.80
C ILE A 100 11.82 -12.29 -7.44
N LEU A 101 10.49 -12.22 -7.43
CA LEU A 101 9.66 -13.31 -7.95
C LEU A 101 8.37 -12.77 -8.59
N TYR A 102 7.78 -13.60 -9.44
CA TYR A 102 6.45 -13.36 -10.00
C TYR A 102 5.39 -14.03 -9.13
N ILE A 103 4.39 -13.27 -8.72
CA ILE A 103 3.20 -13.77 -8.02
C ILE A 103 2.06 -13.85 -9.04
N PRO A 104 1.37 -15.00 -9.20
CA PRO A 104 0.19 -15.09 -10.04
C PRO A 104 -0.99 -14.33 -9.40
N GLU A 105 -1.93 -13.87 -10.24
CA GLU A 105 -3.19 -13.35 -9.76
C GLU A 105 -3.95 -14.40 -8.95
N LYS A 106 -4.55 -13.98 -7.84
CA LYS A 106 -5.32 -14.84 -6.96
C LYS A 106 -6.57 -14.12 -6.43
N THR A 107 -7.62 -14.89 -6.21
CA THR A 107 -8.86 -14.38 -5.60
C THR A 107 -8.82 -14.57 -4.10
N VAL A 108 -9.18 -13.53 -3.36
CA VAL A 108 -9.26 -13.55 -1.90
C VAL A 108 -10.60 -13.00 -1.43
N TYR A 109 -11.08 -13.47 -0.30
CA TYR A 109 -12.15 -12.83 0.46
C TYR A 109 -11.57 -11.76 1.36
N TYR A 110 -12.31 -10.66 1.61
CA TYR A 110 -11.73 -9.54 2.35
C TYR A 110 -12.75 -8.75 3.17
N LEU A 111 -12.23 -8.03 4.14
CA LEU A 111 -12.88 -6.90 4.79
C LEU A 111 -11.92 -5.71 4.79
N SER A 112 -12.45 -4.49 4.69
CA SER A 112 -11.65 -3.26 4.64
C SER A 112 -11.94 -2.36 5.83
N CYS A 113 -10.90 -1.65 6.29
CA CYS A 113 -11.06 -0.48 7.14
C CYS A 113 -10.19 0.68 6.64
N LYS A 114 -10.55 1.90 7.07
CA LYS A 114 -9.68 3.07 6.92
C LYS A 114 -8.93 3.28 8.22
N THR A 115 -7.62 3.29 8.17
CA THR A 115 -6.78 3.28 9.35
C THR A 115 -5.38 3.80 9.07
N SER A 116 -4.68 4.17 10.13
CA SER A 116 -3.25 4.55 10.08
C SER A 116 -2.29 3.37 10.14
N TYR A 117 -2.74 2.14 9.91
CA TYR A 117 -2.01 0.86 9.98
C TYR A 117 -1.52 0.45 11.38
N ILE A 118 -1.61 1.31 12.38
CA ILE A 118 -1.33 1.01 13.79
C ILE A 118 -2.61 1.31 14.57
N ASN A 119 -3.61 0.43 14.48
CA ASN A 119 -4.91 0.80 15.03
C ASN A 119 -5.69 -0.45 15.50
N PRO A 120 -6.38 -0.38 16.64
CA PRO A 120 -7.26 -1.45 17.13
C PRO A 120 -8.34 -1.85 16.11
N GLU A 121 -8.63 -1.02 15.11
CA GLU A 121 -9.57 -1.33 14.03
C GLU A 121 -9.08 -2.49 13.16
N ILE A 122 -7.77 -2.62 12.90
CA ILE A 122 -7.20 -3.76 12.18
C ILE A 122 -7.41 -5.06 12.96
N GLU A 123 -7.18 -5.04 14.28
CA GLU A 123 -7.45 -6.21 15.12
C GLU A 123 -8.94 -6.61 15.10
N GLN A 124 -9.83 -5.61 15.16
CA GLN A 124 -11.27 -5.89 15.09
C GLN A 124 -11.67 -6.47 13.74
N LEU A 125 -11.03 -6.04 12.66
CA LEU A 125 -11.23 -6.55 11.32
C LEU A 125 -10.83 -8.04 11.25
N TRP A 126 -9.64 -8.38 11.75
CA TRP A 126 -9.16 -9.75 11.84
C TRP A 126 -10.05 -10.63 12.74
N LYS A 127 -10.44 -10.15 13.91
CA LYS A 127 -11.40 -10.85 14.80
C LYS A 127 -12.72 -11.13 14.08
N THR A 128 -13.15 -10.26 13.17
CA THR A 128 -14.38 -10.46 12.40
C THR A 128 -14.22 -11.51 11.30
N ILE A 129 -13.10 -11.49 10.58
CA ILE A 129 -12.78 -12.51 9.56
C ILE A 129 -12.63 -13.89 10.22
N LEU A 130 -11.86 -13.96 11.30
CA LEU A 130 -11.54 -15.23 11.99
C LEU A 130 -12.73 -15.88 12.69
N LYS A 131 -13.89 -15.22 12.80
CA LYS A 131 -15.14 -15.84 13.27
C LYS A 131 -15.77 -16.79 12.26
N ASN A 132 -15.35 -16.72 10.99
CA ASN A 132 -15.79 -17.69 9.99
C ASN A 132 -15.09 -19.01 10.24
N ASP A 133 -15.83 -20.11 10.09
CA ASP A 133 -15.26 -21.45 10.27
C ASP A 133 -14.40 -21.82 9.04
N PHE A 134 -13.09 -21.84 9.24
CA PHE A 134 -12.13 -22.26 8.24
C PHE A 134 -11.64 -23.65 8.59
N SER A 135 -12.37 -24.65 8.18
CA SER A 135 -12.03 -26.06 8.42
C SER A 135 -10.84 -26.57 7.56
N GLU A 136 -10.28 -25.73 6.69
CA GLU A 136 -9.23 -26.13 5.76
C GLU A 136 -7.83 -25.71 6.21
N VAL A 137 -6.94 -26.69 6.25
CA VAL A 137 -5.50 -26.55 6.55
C VAL A 137 -4.75 -25.64 5.56
N SER A 138 -5.38 -25.26 4.44
CA SER A 138 -4.78 -24.48 3.35
C SER A 138 -5.12 -23.00 3.35
N THR A 139 -5.81 -22.48 4.38
CA THR A 139 -6.15 -21.05 4.45
C THR A 139 -4.91 -20.18 4.64
N GLN A 140 -4.74 -19.17 3.77
CA GLN A 140 -3.66 -18.21 3.86
C GLN A 140 -4.21 -16.81 4.14
N PHE A 141 -3.48 -16.03 4.93
CA PHE A 141 -3.87 -14.71 5.41
C PHE A 141 -2.97 -13.63 4.83
N TYR A 142 -3.60 -12.55 4.35
CA TYR A 142 -2.90 -11.41 3.74
C TYR A 142 -3.43 -10.09 4.27
N GLY A 143 -2.54 -9.12 4.45
CA GLY A 143 -2.88 -7.71 4.54
C GLY A 143 -2.58 -7.02 3.20
N LEU A 144 -3.48 -6.18 2.70
CA LEU A 144 -3.21 -5.35 1.54
C LEU A 144 -3.14 -3.89 1.97
N ILE A 145 -2.00 -3.27 1.69
CA ILE A 145 -1.69 -1.88 2.01
C ILE A 145 -1.68 -1.10 0.70
N ALA A 146 -2.78 -0.40 0.45
CA ALA A 146 -2.96 0.34 -0.80
C ALA A 146 -2.26 1.70 -0.79
N ASP A 147 -2.10 2.30 0.38
CA ASP A 147 -1.69 3.68 0.55
C ASP A 147 -0.34 3.76 1.29
N ASP A 148 0.39 4.84 1.03
CA ASP A 148 1.64 5.15 1.70
C ASP A 148 1.37 6.19 2.80
N VAL A 149 1.58 5.83 4.05
CA VAL A 149 1.31 6.70 5.22
C VAL A 149 2.15 7.97 5.26
N VAL A 150 3.25 8.02 4.52
CA VAL A 150 4.08 9.22 4.37
C VAL A 150 3.47 10.20 3.37
N ILE A 151 2.73 9.67 2.40
CA ILE A 151 2.15 10.43 1.29
C ILE A 151 0.66 10.69 1.49
N THR A 152 -0.08 9.67 1.90
CA THR A 152 -1.54 9.69 2.09
C THR A 152 -1.88 10.07 3.53
N GLU A 153 -2.86 10.95 3.70
CA GLU A 153 -3.37 11.30 5.03
C GLU A 153 -3.85 10.03 5.75
N LYS A 154 -3.36 9.81 6.97
CA LYS A 154 -3.60 8.58 7.75
C LYS A 154 -5.07 8.17 7.84
N SER A 155 -5.98 9.13 7.97
CA SER A 155 -7.44 8.90 8.01
C SER A 155 -8.03 8.39 6.68
N LYS A 156 -7.25 8.44 5.60
CA LYS A 156 -7.65 8.02 4.24
C LYS A 156 -6.95 6.75 3.78
N CYS A 157 -5.96 6.27 4.52
CA CYS A 157 -5.28 5.01 4.22
C CYS A 157 -6.25 3.84 4.38
N THR A 158 -6.12 2.85 3.51
CA THR A 158 -6.99 1.67 3.46
C THR A 158 -6.17 0.42 3.74
N TYR A 159 -6.64 -0.36 4.70
CA TYR A 159 -6.14 -1.69 4.98
C TYR A 159 -7.22 -2.71 4.67
N ASP A 160 -6.85 -3.77 3.94
CA ASP A 160 -7.72 -4.90 3.68
C ASP A 160 -7.16 -6.15 4.33
N ALA A 161 -7.89 -6.69 5.29
CA ALA A 161 -7.63 -8.05 5.80
C ALA A 161 -8.23 -9.05 4.80
N CYS A 162 -7.39 -9.93 4.28
CA CYS A 162 -7.73 -10.85 3.21
C CYS A 162 -7.42 -12.29 3.59
N LEU A 163 -8.23 -13.20 3.07
CA LEU A 163 -7.97 -14.62 3.19
C LEU A 163 -8.14 -15.34 1.85
N GLU A 164 -7.24 -16.26 1.57
CA GLU A 164 -7.30 -17.20 0.46
C GLU A 164 -7.72 -18.57 1.01
N THR A 165 -8.82 -19.12 0.50
CA THR A 165 -9.35 -20.43 0.88
C THR A 165 -10.09 -21.04 -0.29
N ASN A 166 -10.15 -22.38 -0.35
CA ASN A 166 -10.98 -23.11 -1.32
C ASN A 166 -12.46 -23.13 -0.94
N SER A 167 -12.78 -22.79 0.31
CA SER A 167 -14.18 -22.73 0.78
C SER A 167 -14.91 -21.54 0.17
N ILE A 168 -16.17 -21.71 -0.20
CA ILE A 168 -17.02 -20.63 -0.71
C ILE A 168 -17.61 -19.87 0.48
N LEU A 169 -17.19 -18.63 0.66
CA LEU A 169 -17.70 -17.74 1.70
C LEU A 169 -18.73 -16.77 1.12
N THR A 170 -20.00 -16.99 1.43
CA THR A 170 -21.11 -16.17 0.91
C THR A 170 -21.33 -14.87 1.67
N ASN A 171 -20.75 -14.74 2.85
CA ASN A 171 -20.89 -13.61 3.76
C ASN A 171 -19.75 -12.59 3.66
N LEU A 172 -18.70 -12.87 2.87
CA LEU A 172 -17.59 -11.96 2.62
C LEU A 172 -17.51 -11.58 1.13
N PRO A 173 -17.20 -10.31 0.83
CA PRO A 173 -16.89 -9.91 -0.54
C PRO A 173 -15.55 -10.52 -0.99
N SER A 174 -15.39 -10.70 -2.28
CA SER A 174 -14.13 -11.17 -2.89
C SER A 174 -13.53 -10.13 -3.81
N LYS A 175 -12.20 -10.18 -3.98
CA LYS A 175 -11.43 -9.38 -4.94
C LYS A 175 -10.20 -10.13 -5.40
N SER A 176 -9.54 -9.62 -6.45
CA SER A 176 -8.25 -10.12 -6.91
C SER A 176 -7.10 -9.40 -6.22
N ILE A 177 -6.08 -10.17 -5.83
CA ILE A 177 -4.71 -9.70 -5.67
C ILE A 177 -4.06 -9.79 -7.03
N PHE A 178 -3.63 -8.66 -7.59
CA PHE A 178 -3.06 -8.62 -8.94
C PHE A 178 -1.75 -9.39 -9.02
N GLY A 179 -1.59 -10.17 -10.10
CA GLY A 179 -0.35 -10.81 -10.44
C GLY A 179 0.70 -9.78 -10.90
N GLY A 180 1.99 -10.10 -10.71
CA GLY A 180 3.07 -9.21 -11.10
C GLY A 180 4.41 -9.61 -10.52
N ASN A 181 5.42 -8.78 -10.78
CA ASN A 181 6.74 -8.92 -10.17
C ASN A 181 6.77 -8.25 -8.81
N TYR A 182 7.37 -8.91 -7.84
CA TYR A 182 7.47 -8.42 -6.47
C TYR A 182 8.87 -8.65 -5.91
N ALA A 183 9.30 -7.72 -5.08
CA ALA A 183 10.43 -7.91 -4.18
C ALA A 183 9.91 -8.40 -2.83
N LYS A 184 10.28 -9.62 -2.46
CA LYS A 184 9.85 -10.28 -1.22
C LYS A 184 10.90 -10.11 -0.14
N PHE A 185 10.48 -9.54 0.98
CA PHE A 185 11.25 -9.45 2.21
C PHE A 185 10.60 -10.29 3.30
N ILE A 186 11.39 -10.73 4.26
CA ILE A 186 10.87 -11.43 5.44
C ILE A 186 11.08 -10.56 6.67
N HIS A 187 9.98 -10.23 7.33
CA HIS A 187 9.97 -9.67 8.67
C HIS A 187 9.79 -10.78 9.69
N GLN A 188 10.64 -10.81 10.71
CA GLN A 188 10.49 -11.69 11.87
C GLN A 188 10.29 -10.83 13.11
N GLY A 189 9.24 -11.10 13.87
CA GLY A 189 8.91 -10.39 15.10
C GLY A 189 7.48 -9.86 15.13
N SER A 190 7.22 -8.99 16.10
CA SER A 190 5.92 -8.37 16.34
C SER A 190 5.45 -7.51 15.15
N TYR A 191 4.16 -7.49 14.91
CA TYR A 191 3.57 -6.56 13.92
C TYR A 191 3.84 -5.09 14.23
N GLN A 192 4.11 -4.74 15.49
CA GLN A 192 4.48 -3.38 15.90
C GLN A 192 5.84 -2.95 15.33
N ASP A 193 6.71 -3.91 15.01
CA ASP A 193 8.04 -3.66 14.45
C ASP A 193 8.07 -3.63 12.91
N LEU A 194 6.94 -3.92 12.24
CA LEU A 194 6.82 -3.84 10.78
C LEU A 194 7.20 -2.47 10.22
N GLU A 195 6.88 -1.40 10.93
CA GLU A 195 7.25 -0.03 10.55
C GLU A 195 8.77 0.11 10.34
N ASN A 196 9.58 -0.49 11.22
CA ASN A 196 11.05 -0.47 11.08
C ASN A 196 11.51 -1.19 9.81
N THR A 197 10.87 -2.32 9.47
CA THR A 197 11.16 -3.06 8.24
C THR A 197 10.75 -2.26 7.00
N TYR A 198 9.61 -1.61 7.02
CA TYR A 198 9.19 -0.70 5.95
C TYR A 198 10.15 0.47 5.77
N GLN A 199 10.63 1.08 6.85
CA GLN A 199 11.64 2.15 6.79
C GLN A 199 12.94 1.67 6.13
N GLN A 200 13.39 0.45 6.42
CA GLN A 200 14.56 -0.14 5.77
C GLN A 200 14.33 -0.40 4.27
N ILE A 201 13.16 -0.91 3.91
CA ILE A 201 12.80 -1.18 2.50
C ILE A 201 12.73 0.13 1.72
N PHE A 202 11.93 1.10 2.17
CA PHE A 202 11.66 2.33 1.43
C PHE A 202 12.76 3.39 1.61
N GLY A 203 13.42 3.43 2.76
CA GLY A 203 14.48 4.39 3.08
C GLY A 203 15.88 3.96 2.64
N SER A 204 16.10 2.68 2.34
CA SER A 204 17.41 2.17 1.89
C SER A 204 17.26 1.40 0.58
N TRP A 205 16.70 0.19 0.63
CA TRP A 205 16.73 -0.72 -0.52
C TRP A 205 16.12 -0.13 -1.81
N ILE A 206 14.92 0.44 -1.77
CA ILE A 206 14.27 1.01 -2.97
C ILE A 206 15.10 2.14 -3.56
N LEU A 207 15.69 2.99 -2.70
CA LEU A 207 16.47 4.12 -3.16
C LEU A 207 17.78 3.69 -3.84
N GLU A 208 18.36 2.56 -3.43
CA GLU A 208 19.64 2.04 -3.94
C GLU A 208 19.47 1.07 -5.12
N SER A 209 18.39 0.31 -5.14
CA SER A 209 18.19 -0.85 -6.04
C SER A 209 17.95 -0.51 -7.50
N LYS A 210 17.65 0.76 -7.84
CA LYS A 210 17.18 1.19 -9.17
C LYS A 210 15.89 0.50 -9.65
N GLN A 211 15.20 -0.24 -8.78
CA GLN A 211 13.90 -0.83 -9.09
C GLN A 211 12.83 0.24 -9.04
N GLU A 212 11.88 0.16 -9.95
CA GLU A 212 10.71 1.03 -9.95
C GLU A 212 9.52 0.29 -9.36
N CYS A 213 8.88 0.93 -8.35
CA CYS A 213 7.71 0.35 -7.71
C CYS A 213 6.46 0.58 -8.56
N SER A 214 5.64 -0.45 -8.66
CA SER A 214 4.29 -0.35 -9.19
C SER A 214 3.37 0.39 -8.20
N HIS A 215 2.21 0.82 -8.66
CA HIS A 215 1.17 1.47 -7.84
C HIS A 215 0.16 0.48 -7.25
N THR A 216 0.37 -0.83 -7.46
CA THR A 216 -0.46 -1.85 -6.82
C THR A 216 -0.18 -1.92 -5.33
N PRO A 217 -1.13 -2.41 -4.50
CA PRO A 217 -0.92 -2.53 -3.06
C PRO A 217 0.30 -3.38 -2.69
N VAL A 218 0.98 -3.00 -1.63
CA VAL A 218 1.90 -3.90 -0.93
C VAL A 218 1.11 -5.05 -0.31
N ILE A 219 1.66 -6.26 -0.37
CA ILE A 219 1.04 -7.46 0.18
C ILE A 219 1.85 -7.89 1.40
N GLU A 220 1.19 -8.02 2.53
CA GLU A 220 1.69 -8.72 3.71
C GLU A 220 1.12 -10.13 3.72
N GLN A 221 1.94 -11.15 3.73
CA GLN A 221 1.49 -12.53 3.93
C GLN A 221 1.92 -13.00 5.31
N TYR A 222 0.97 -13.36 6.14
CA TYR A 222 1.21 -13.81 7.52
C TYR A 222 1.51 -15.31 7.54
N LEU A 223 2.81 -15.66 7.40
CA LEU A 223 3.30 -17.03 7.32
C LEU A 223 3.25 -17.74 8.67
N LYS A 224 3.60 -17.00 9.73
CA LYS A 224 3.48 -17.42 11.13
C LYS A 224 2.86 -16.28 11.93
N ASN A 225 1.84 -16.61 12.72
CA ASN A 225 1.04 -15.64 13.46
C ASN A 225 0.58 -16.24 14.80
N GLU A 226 -0.28 -15.54 15.52
CA GLU A 226 -0.81 -15.95 16.83
C GLU A 226 -1.55 -17.29 16.83
N SER A 227 -1.98 -17.80 15.68
CA SER A 227 -2.66 -19.10 15.60
C SER A 227 -1.71 -20.29 15.63
N ASN A 228 -0.42 -20.07 15.31
CA ASN A 228 0.58 -21.14 15.17
C ASN A 228 1.92 -20.84 15.88
N CYS A 229 2.01 -19.75 16.63
CA CYS A 229 3.18 -19.37 17.44
C CYS A 229 2.77 -19.03 18.87
N THR A 230 3.70 -19.26 19.81
CA THR A 230 3.48 -18.95 21.23
C THR A 230 3.97 -17.54 21.58
N HIS A 231 4.98 -17.05 20.87
CA HIS A 231 5.60 -15.75 21.13
C HIS A 231 5.67 -14.91 19.85
N GLU A 232 5.49 -13.60 19.98
CA GLU A 232 5.51 -12.66 18.85
C GLU A 232 6.86 -12.61 18.11
N ASN A 233 7.97 -12.93 18.77
CA ASN A 233 9.29 -13.02 18.14
C ASN A 233 9.42 -14.18 17.13
N GLU A 234 8.46 -15.11 17.13
CA GLU A 234 8.39 -16.23 16.19
C GLU A 234 7.53 -15.89 14.95
N TYR A 235 6.79 -14.78 14.98
CA TYR A 235 5.95 -14.38 13.86
C TYR A 235 6.81 -14.14 12.61
N LEU A 236 6.29 -14.55 11.46
CA LEU A 236 6.93 -14.32 10.17
C LEU A 236 5.92 -13.70 9.20
N THR A 237 6.24 -12.53 8.71
CA THR A 237 5.47 -11.83 7.69
C THR A 237 6.32 -11.66 6.45
N ALA A 238 5.84 -12.17 5.32
CA ALA A 238 6.46 -11.89 4.02
C ALA A 238 5.85 -10.60 3.47
N LEU A 239 6.69 -9.61 3.19
CA LEU A 239 6.34 -8.32 2.61
C LEU A 239 6.66 -8.36 1.11
N PHE A 240 5.65 -8.19 0.27
CA PHE A 240 5.82 -8.18 -1.18
C PHE A 240 5.62 -6.76 -1.69
N ILE A 241 6.71 -6.15 -2.11
CA ILE A 241 6.76 -4.80 -2.68
C ILE A 241 6.57 -4.93 -4.20
N PRO A 242 5.50 -4.35 -4.78
CA PRO A 242 5.21 -4.51 -6.19
C PRO A 242 6.21 -3.74 -7.06
N LEU A 243 6.72 -4.39 -8.11
CA LEU A 243 7.65 -3.83 -9.08
C LEU A 243 6.97 -3.59 -10.45
N LEU A 244 7.55 -2.67 -11.25
CA LEU A 244 7.14 -2.45 -12.65
C LEU A 244 7.69 -3.52 -13.58
#